data_1540a5f9f6bc0ce61c5e640d56922fd8
#
_entry.id   1540a5f9f6bc0ce61c5e640d56922fd8
#
_cell.length_a   1.000
_cell.length_b   1.000
_cell.length_c   1.000
_cell.angle_alpha   90.00
_cell.angle_beta   90.00
_cell.angle_gamma   90.00
#
_symmetry.space_group_name_H-M   'P 1'
#
loop_
_entity.id
_entity.type
_entity.pdbx_description
1 polymer ?
#
loop_
_entity_poly.entity_id
_entity_poly.type
_entity_poly.pdbx_seq_one_letter_code
_entity_poly.pdbx_strand_id
1 'polypeptide(L)'
;MHRMEASRTFVVANADAGARLDHVVARELGVSRAFARKLVAEERVLLGGKPAAKGTALRAGEAISVRAFARPEEGPQPNPDLALAIVAQTEGLVAIDKPAGQPTHPLAHAERDTALNALVARFPALVGVGEGGLRSGVVHRLDPGTSGVLLFAVAEDAWQRARAAFREHRVRKRYVARVHGAFTGERESELRLENRGKRARVVERGGRLAISKLRALATGPETSLVEVEMRTGVRHQIRATLAHLGFPVLGDALYGSTASLSRFWLHAESLEWEDFAARAPLPAELRPRPDEGLTAATAR
;
A
#
# COMPACT_ATOMS: atom_id res chain seq x y z
N MET A 1 30.13 1.57 -2.00
CA MET A 1 30.97 2.65 -1.41
C MET A 1 30.04 3.81 -1.13
N HIS A 2 29.69 4.09 0.14
CA HIS A 2 28.73 5.16 0.47
C HIS A 2 29.34 6.52 0.14
N ARG A 3 28.60 7.32 -0.63
CA ARG A 3 29.00 8.69 -0.93
C ARG A 3 28.84 9.55 0.32
N MET A 4 29.94 10.16 0.80
CA MET A 4 29.89 11.12 1.89
C MET A 4 29.33 12.45 1.38
N GLU A 5 28.28 12.94 2.01
CA GLU A 5 27.74 14.29 1.82
C GLU A 5 28.33 15.22 2.87
N ALA A 6 28.75 16.39 2.42
CA ALA A 6 29.27 17.43 3.30
C ALA A 6 28.15 18.01 4.20
N SER A 7 28.55 18.69 5.28
CA SER A 7 27.59 19.43 6.12
C SER A 7 26.85 20.48 5.30
N ARG A 8 25.57 20.62 5.53
CA ARG A 8 24.69 21.60 4.86
C ARG A 8 23.93 22.42 5.87
N THR A 9 23.74 23.71 5.57
CA THR A 9 22.88 24.59 6.36
C THR A 9 21.89 25.28 5.45
N PHE A 10 20.63 25.37 5.87
CA PHE A 10 19.56 26.07 5.17
C PHE A 10 18.60 26.71 6.17
N VAL A 11 17.84 27.71 5.71
CA VAL A 11 16.88 28.46 6.52
C VAL A 11 15.47 28.03 6.16
N VAL A 12 14.63 27.84 7.17
CA VAL A 12 13.22 27.48 7.00
C VAL A 12 12.49 28.61 6.27
N ALA A 13 11.94 28.30 5.11
CA ALA A 13 11.15 29.25 4.32
C ALA A 13 9.79 29.55 5.00
N ASN A 14 9.17 30.69 4.68
CA ASN A 14 7.85 31.05 5.19
C ASN A 14 6.78 29.99 4.87
N ALA A 15 6.86 29.38 3.68
CA ALA A 15 5.95 28.31 3.25
C ALA A 15 6.09 27.02 4.06
N ASP A 16 7.19 26.83 4.79
CA ASP A 16 7.48 25.67 5.61
C ASP A 16 7.17 25.88 7.10
N ALA A 17 6.66 27.04 7.48
CA ALA A 17 6.25 27.31 8.85
C ALA A 17 5.15 26.33 9.30
N GLY A 18 5.32 25.67 10.44
CA GLY A 18 4.46 24.61 10.93
C GLY A 18 4.71 23.23 10.32
N ALA A 19 5.53 23.14 9.27
CA ALA A 19 5.90 21.85 8.69
C ALA A 19 6.77 21.03 9.65
N ARG A 20 6.73 19.71 9.47
CA ARG A 20 7.58 18.82 10.26
C ARG A 20 9.02 18.85 9.76
N LEU A 21 9.95 18.90 10.70
CA LEU A 21 11.40 18.90 10.42
C LEU A 21 11.82 17.77 9.46
N ASP A 22 11.35 16.52 9.69
CA ASP A 22 11.71 15.38 8.85
C ASP A 22 11.27 15.53 7.39
N HIS A 23 10.21 16.28 7.11
CA HIS A 23 9.73 16.57 5.75
C HIS A 23 10.65 17.58 5.04
N VAL A 24 10.96 18.68 5.72
CA VAL A 24 11.79 19.74 5.14
C VAL A 24 13.22 19.23 4.94
N VAL A 25 13.79 18.54 5.92
CA VAL A 25 15.13 17.94 5.80
C VAL A 25 15.19 16.94 4.65
N ALA A 26 14.19 16.08 4.50
CA ALA A 26 14.12 15.12 3.40
C ALA A 26 14.14 15.82 2.03
N ARG A 27 13.31 16.85 1.87
CA ARG A 27 13.23 17.64 0.63
C ARG A 27 14.56 18.34 0.31
N GLU A 28 15.11 19.08 1.28
CA GLU A 28 16.32 19.89 1.08
C GLU A 28 17.57 19.05 0.80
N LEU A 29 17.64 17.85 1.36
CA LEU A 29 18.75 16.92 1.12
C LEU A 29 18.50 16.00 -0.08
N GLY A 30 17.27 15.93 -0.61
CA GLY A 30 16.89 14.95 -1.63
C GLY A 30 17.02 13.51 -1.14
N VAL A 31 16.59 13.24 0.10
CA VAL A 31 16.64 11.91 0.73
C VAL A 31 15.25 11.45 1.18
N SER A 32 15.08 10.16 1.47
CA SER A 32 13.82 9.67 2.00
C SER A 32 13.49 10.25 3.40
N ARG A 33 12.20 10.40 3.70
CA ARG A 33 11.74 10.84 5.04
C ARG A 33 12.17 9.89 6.15
N ALA A 34 12.29 8.60 5.84
CA ALA A 34 12.79 7.60 6.79
C ALA A 34 14.25 7.87 7.14
N PHE A 35 15.07 8.22 6.13
CA PHE A 35 16.45 8.56 6.33
C PHE A 35 16.62 9.92 7.04
N ALA A 36 15.83 10.94 6.69
CA ALA A 36 15.82 12.20 7.43
C ALA A 36 15.51 12.00 8.93
N ARG A 37 14.55 11.14 9.26
CA ARG A 37 14.25 10.75 10.67
C ARG A 37 15.43 10.03 11.34
N LYS A 38 16.17 9.21 10.59
CA LYS A 38 17.39 8.55 11.10
C LYS A 38 18.46 9.58 11.42
N LEU A 39 18.69 10.55 10.54
CA LEU A 39 19.64 11.66 10.79
C LEU A 39 19.25 12.47 12.04
N VAL A 40 17.95 12.73 12.26
CA VAL A 40 17.47 13.38 13.49
C VAL A 40 17.75 12.51 14.72
N ALA A 41 17.46 11.21 14.65
CA ALA A 41 17.71 10.28 15.77
C ALA A 41 19.20 10.11 16.10
N GLU A 42 20.07 10.26 15.11
CA GLU A 42 21.54 10.23 15.26
C GLU A 42 22.12 11.62 15.65
N GLU A 43 21.25 12.58 16.01
CA GLU A 43 21.64 13.96 16.37
C GLU A 43 22.48 14.68 15.30
N ARG A 44 22.34 14.27 14.05
CA ARG A 44 23.02 14.90 12.91
C ARG A 44 22.31 16.15 12.40
N VAL A 45 21.03 16.35 12.78
CA VAL A 45 20.24 17.54 12.41
C VAL A 45 20.16 18.46 13.63
N LEU A 46 20.62 19.68 13.43
CA LEU A 46 20.59 20.74 14.44
C LEU A 46 19.58 21.81 14.03
N LEU A 47 18.78 22.29 14.99
CA LEU A 47 17.90 23.43 14.84
C LEU A 47 18.38 24.55 15.77
N GLY A 48 18.73 25.71 15.20
CA GLY A 48 19.34 26.78 15.98
C GLY A 48 20.62 26.36 16.73
N GLY A 49 21.41 25.44 16.16
CA GLY A 49 22.65 24.92 16.73
C GLY A 49 22.50 23.80 17.78
N LYS A 50 21.27 23.40 18.14
CA LYS A 50 20.99 22.31 19.11
C LYS A 50 20.41 21.08 18.40
N PRO A 51 20.70 19.85 18.89
CA PRO A 51 20.08 18.64 18.33
C PRO A 51 18.56 18.77 18.28
N ALA A 52 18.00 18.50 17.12
CA ALA A 52 16.58 18.62 16.88
C ALA A 52 15.81 17.39 17.41
N ALA A 53 14.64 17.59 18.01
CA ALA A 53 13.80 16.51 18.48
C ALA A 53 12.93 15.93 17.34
N LYS A 54 12.57 14.65 17.47
CA LYS A 54 11.64 13.98 16.54
C LYS A 54 10.28 14.67 16.53
N GLY A 55 9.78 15.00 15.36
CA GLY A 55 8.44 15.58 15.21
C GLY A 55 8.37 17.08 15.44
N THR A 56 9.51 17.78 15.62
CA THR A 56 9.56 19.23 15.76
C THR A 56 8.84 19.92 14.60
N ALA A 57 7.94 20.85 14.93
CA ALA A 57 7.34 21.79 13.99
C ALA A 57 8.27 22.99 13.83
N LEU A 58 8.51 23.39 12.60
CA LEU A 58 9.46 24.45 12.24
C LEU A 58 8.83 25.84 12.30
N ARG A 59 9.66 26.85 12.59
CA ARG A 59 9.30 28.26 12.46
C ARG A 59 10.07 28.88 11.29
N ALA A 60 9.41 29.78 10.58
CA ALA A 60 10.08 30.55 9.52
C ALA A 60 11.32 31.27 10.06
N GLY A 61 12.40 31.28 9.27
CA GLY A 61 13.66 31.90 9.63
C GLY A 61 14.58 31.06 10.54
N GLU A 62 14.14 29.91 11.05
CA GLU A 62 15.02 29.03 11.84
C GLU A 62 16.10 28.41 10.94
N ALA A 63 17.33 28.34 11.46
CA ALA A 63 18.45 27.71 10.78
C ALA A 63 18.49 26.21 11.09
N ILE A 64 18.47 25.39 10.05
CA ILE A 64 18.69 23.94 10.13
C ILE A 64 20.10 23.65 9.61
N SER A 65 20.91 22.99 10.44
CA SER A 65 22.23 22.49 10.04
C SER A 65 22.25 20.98 10.09
N VAL A 66 22.75 20.35 9.02
CA VAL A 66 22.93 18.90 8.95
C VAL A 66 24.41 18.59 8.88
N ARG A 67 24.91 17.81 9.84
CA ARG A 67 26.30 17.34 9.87
C ARG A 67 26.57 16.39 8.70
N ALA A 68 27.82 16.28 8.27
CA ALA A 68 28.23 15.33 7.24
C ALA A 68 27.69 13.92 7.52
N PHE A 69 27.17 13.28 6.48
CA PHE A 69 26.58 11.93 6.59
C PHE A 69 26.94 11.09 5.37
N ALA A 70 26.96 9.77 5.56
CA ALA A 70 27.05 8.84 4.46
C ALA A 70 25.66 8.75 3.81
N ARG A 71 25.55 9.09 2.52
CA ARG A 71 24.32 8.91 1.77
C ARG A 71 24.09 7.40 1.61
N PRO A 72 22.97 6.86 2.11
CA PRO A 72 22.67 5.45 1.87
C PRO A 72 22.43 5.22 0.38
N GLU A 73 22.64 4.01 -0.07
CA GLU A 73 22.07 3.56 -1.33
C GLU A 73 20.55 3.57 -1.13
N GLU A 74 19.90 4.61 -1.62
CA GLU A 74 18.47 4.81 -1.48
C GLU A 74 17.75 4.27 -2.72
N GLY A 75 16.77 3.44 -2.47
CA GLY A 75 15.91 2.88 -3.49
C GLY A 75 15.84 1.37 -3.44
N PRO A 76 14.80 0.80 -4.06
CA PRO A 76 14.66 -0.63 -4.20
C PRO A 76 15.71 -1.15 -5.18
N GLN A 77 16.40 -2.23 -4.81
CA GLN A 77 17.34 -2.88 -5.72
C GLN A 77 16.58 -3.57 -6.86
N PRO A 78 17.02 -3.45 -8.12
CA PRO A 78 16.40 -4.17 -9.22
C PRO A 78 16.57 -5.69 -9.07
N ASN A 79 15.52 -6.44 -9.38
CA ASN A 79 15.57 -7.89 -9.46
C ASN A 79 14.89 -8.36 -10.74
N PRO A 80 15.65 -8.57 -11.84
CA PRO A 80 15.11 -9.01 -13.13
C PRO A 80 14.63 -10.45 -13.13
N ASP A 81 15.01 -11.27 -12.14
CA ASP A 81 14.64 -12.69 -12.05
C ASP A 81 13.20 -12.87 -11.55
N LEU A 82 12.60 -11.83 -10.98
CA LEU A 82 11.21 -11.88 -10.55
C LEU A 82 10.25 -11.69 -11.72
N ALA A 83 9.27 -12.59 -11.82
CA ALA A 83 8.21 -12.47 -12.81
C ALA A 83 7.42 -11.18 -12.60
N LEU A 84 7.14 -10.47 -13.69
CA LEU A 84 6.37 -9.23 -13.72
C LEU A 84 5.28 -9.33 -14.80
N ALA A 85 4.05 -9.55 -14.38
CA ALA A 85 2.88 -9.55 -15.25
C ALA A 85 2.25 -8.16 -15.30
N ILE A 86 2.50 -7.40 -16.36
CA ILE A 86 1.88 -6.08 -16.59
C ILE A 86 0.48 -6.32 -17.16
N VAL A 87 -0.54 -5.73 -16.54
CA VAL A 87 -1.95 -5.83 -16.95
C VAL A 87 -2.50 -4.54 -17.57
N ALA A 88 -1.87 -3.40 -17.29
CA ALA A 88 -2.16 -2.13 -17.97
C ALA A 88 -0.95 -1.20 -17.84
N GLN A 89 -0.75 -0.35 -18.84
CA GLN A 89 0.33 0.63 -18.85
C GLN A 89 -0.08 1.87 -19.62
N THR A 90 0.31 3.03 -19.11
CA THR A 90 0.31 4.33 -19.82
C THR A 90 1.72 4.91 -19.73
N GLU A 91 1.92 6.13 -20.27
CA GLU A 91 3.20 6.81 -20.18
C GLU A 91 3.68 7.02 -18.72
N GLY A 92 2.75 7.30 -17.79
CA GLY A 92 3.09 7.61 -16.40
C GLY A 92 2.68 6.56 -15.36
N LEU A 93 1.92 5.53 -15.73
CA LEU A 93 1.35 4.54 -14.82
C LEU A 93 1.58 3.11 -15.32
N VAL A 94 1.87 2.20 -14.40
CA VAL A 94 1.97 0.76 -14.67
C VAL A 94 1.18 -0.01 -13.62
N ALA A 95 0.24 -0.84 -14.05
CA ALA A 95 -0.46 -1.80 -13.21
C ALA A 95 0.03 -3.22 -13.50
N ILE A 96 0.28 -3.97 -12.44
CA ILE A 96 0.72 -5.36 -12.52
C ILE A 96 -0.30 -6.30 -11.87
N ASP A 97 -0.31 -7.55 -12.27
CA ASP A 97 -0.94 -8.65 -11.52
C ASP A 97 0.08 -9.18 -10.50
N LYS A 98 0.00 -8.68 -9.27
CA LYS A 98 0.91 -9.08 -8.20
C LYS A 98 0.59 -10.51 -7.75
N PRO A 99 1.53 -11.45 -7.74
CA PRO A 99 1.30 -12.78 -7.17
C PRO A 99 1.06 -12.69 -5.66
N ALA A 100 0.33 -13.67 -5.11
CA ALA A 100 0.22 -13.84 -3.67
C ALA A 100 1.58 -14.27 -3.08
N GLY A 101 1.83 -13.86 -1.84
CA GLY A 101 3.10 -14.09 -1.14
C GLY A 101 4.12 -12.98 -1.34
N GLN A 102 4.06 -12.23 -2.44
CA GLN A 102 5.01 -11.16 -2.75
C GLN A 102 4.63 -9.84 -2.06
N PRO A 103 5.53 -9.20 -1.30
CA PRO A 103 5.30 -7.86 -0.76
C PRO A 103 5.25 -6.80 -1.87
N THR A 104 4.55 -5.67 -1.61
CA THR A 104 4.45 -4.54 -2.55
C THR A 104 5.80 -3.85 -2.77
N HIS A 105 6.53 -3.57 -1.69
CA HIS A 105 7.80 -2.84 -1.70
C HIS A 105 8.69 -3.32 -0.54
N PRO A 106 10.01 -3.16 -0.63
CA PRO A 106 10.92 -3.57 0.42
C PRO A 106 10.77 -2.66 1.66
N LEU A 107 11.03 -3.22 2.82
CA LEU A 107 11.14 -2.49 4.09
C LEU A 107 12.61 -2.21 4.45
N ALA A 108 13.53 -2.98 3.90
CA ALA A 108 14.96 -2.79 4.01
C ALA A 108 15.64 -2.85 2.63
N HIS A 109 16.75 -2.13 2.45
CA HIS A 109 17.46 -2.07 1.16
C HIS A 109 17.91 -3.44 0.65
N ALA A 110 18.22 -4.36 1.55
CA ALA A 110 18.64 -5.72 1.20
C ALA A 110 17.51 -6.64 0.69
N GLU A 111 16.24 -6.25 0.89
CA GLU A 111 15.10 -7.03 0.40
C GLU A 111 14.96 -6.87 -1.12
N ARG A 112 14.91 -8.00 -1.83
CA ARG A 112 14.89 -8.05 -3.30
C ARG A 112 13.69 -8.80 -3.88
N ASP A 113 12.78 -9.30 -3.04
CA ASP A 113 11.70 -10.22 -3.45
C ASP A 113 10.33 -9.53 -3.54
N THR A 114 10.32 -8.20 -3.69
CA THR A 114 9.08 -7.43 -3.75
C THR A 114 8.66 -7.08 -5.18
N ALA A 115 7.38 -6.76 -5.37
CA ALA A 115 6.87 -6.30 -6.66
C ALA A 115 7.63 -5.07 -7.18
N LEU A 116 8.02 -4.16 -6.27
CA LEU A 116 8.78 -2.98 -6.64
C LEU A 116 10.19 -3.31 -7.14
N ASN A 117 10.86 -4.33 -6.60
CA ASN A 117 12.18 -4.76 -7.10
C ASN A 117 12.10 -5.27 -8.54
N ALA A 118 11.06 -6.07 -8.88
CA ALA A 118 10.81 -6.51 -10.25
C ALA A 118 10.51 -5.31 -11.17
N LEU A 119 9.71 -4.36 -10.69
CA LEU A 119 9.31 -3.20 -11.48
C LEU A 119 10.49 -2.26 -11.78
N VAL A 120 11.35 -2.00 -10.80
CA VAL A 120 12.54 -1.16 -10.98
C VAL A 120 13.52 -1.76 -12.00
N ALA A 121 13.63 -3.09 -12.07
CA ALA A 121 14.45 -3.73 -13.09
C ALA A 121 13.96 -3.41 -14.51
N ARG A 122 12.64 -3.25 -14.70
CA ARG A 122 12.04 -2.92 -16.00
C ARG A 122 11.87 -1.43 -16.24
N PHE A 123 11.64 -0.66 -15.18
CA PHE A 123 11.39 0.80 -15.21
C PHE A 123 12.33 1.53 -14.25
N PRO A 124 13.63 1.66 -14.56
CA PRO A 124 14.61 2.31 -13.67
C PRO A 124 14.27 3.76 -13.34
N ALA A 125 13.59 4.48 -14.25
CA ALA A 125 13.15 5.87 -14.05
C ALA A 125 12.16 6.04 -12.89
N LEU A 126 11.53 4.95 -12.42
CA LEU A 126 10.63 4.95 -11.27
C LEU A 126 11.35 5.29 -9.96
N VAL A 127 12.67 5.04 -9.87
CA VAL A 127 13.44 5.33 -8.66
C VAL A 127 13.45 6.84 -8.38
N GLY A 128 13.00 7.21 -7.19
CA GLY A 128 12.86 8.60 -6.77
C GLY A 128 11.46 9.18 -6.92
N VAL A 129 10.59 8.58 -7.74
CA VAL A 129 9.21 9.05 -7.95
C VAL A 129 8.42 9.01 -6.65
N GLY A 130 7.68 10.07 -6.36
CA GLY A 130 6.75 10.19 -5.26
C GLY A 130 7.40 10.24 -3.87
N GLU A 131 7.11 9.29 -3.00
CA GLU A 131 7.71 9.24 -1.66
C GLU A 131 9.23 8.95 -1.71
N GLY A 132 9.74 8.47 -2.83
CA GLY A 132 11.14 8.13 -3.02
C GLY A 132 11.64 6.97 -2.15
N GLY A 133 12.96 6.73 -2.18
CA GLY A 133 13.58 5.65 -1.41
C GLY A 133 12.94 4.30 -1.70
N LEU A 134 12.79 3.45 -0.69
CA LEU A 134 12.20 2.11 -0.80
C LEU A 134 10.70 2.09 -1.19
N ARG A 135 10.09 3.28 -1.38
CA ARG A 135 8.68 3.44 -1.79
C ARG A 135 8.54 4.22 -3.08
N SER A 136 9.60 4.30 -3.87
CA SER A 136 9.58 4.96 -5.18
C SER A 136 8.42 4.46 -6.02
N GLY A 137 7.64 5.37 -6.60
CA GLY A 137 6.50 5.09 -7.46
C GLY A 137 5.30 4.38 -6.81
N VAL A 138 5.35 4.07 -5.51
CA VAL A 138 4.26 3.37 -4.83
C VAL A 138 3.05 4.28 -4.66
N VAL A 139 1.97 3.99 -5.36
CA VAL A 139 0.69 4.72 -5.26
C VAL A 139 -0.16 4.19 -4.11
N HIS A 140 -0.33 2.87 -4.04
CA HIS A 140 -1.04 2.15 -2.99
C HIS A 140 -0.33 0.83 -2.70
N ARG A 141 -0.91 0.02 -1.83
CA ARG A 141 -0.32 -1.28 -1.47
C ARG A 141 -1.36 -2.36 -1.32
N LEU A 142 -0.96 -3.58 -1.63
CA LEU A 142 -1.67 -4.82 -1.25
C LEU A 142 -0.92 -5.52 -0.12
N ASP A 143 -1.64 -6.29 0.68
CA ASP A 143 -1.01 -7.20 1.64
C ASP A 143 -0.18 -8.25 0.89
N PRO A 144 0.89 -8.81 1.46
CA PRO A 144 1.68 -9.84 0.77
C PRO A 144 0.83 -11.00 0.26
N GLY A 145 -0.09 -11.54 1.06
CA GLY A 145 -0.96 -12.65 0.66
C GLY A 145 -2.09 -12.30 -0.31
N THR A 146 -2.37 -11.00 -0.57
CA THR A 146 -3.34 -10.56 -1.57
C THR A 146 -2.69 -10.56 -2.95
N SER A 147 -3.31 -11.22 -3.93
CA SER A 147 -2.91 -11.15 -5.34
C SER A 147 -3.72 -10.11 -6.11
N GLY A 148 -3.31 -9.82 -7.36
CA GLY A 148 -4.08 -9.00 -8.30
C GLY A 148 -3.53 -7.62 -8.56
N VAL A 149 -4.39 -6.71 -9.05
CA VAL A 149 -4.02 -5.39 -9.57
C VAL A 149 -3.31 -4.54 -8.53
N LEU A 150 -2.08 -4.18 -8.83
CA LEU A 150 -1.27 -3.24 -8.04
C LEU A 150 -0.72 -2.15 -8.97
N LEU A 151 -1.07 -0.89 -8.67
CA LEU A 151 -0.72 0.28 -9.47
C LEU A 151 0.54 0.96 -8.93
N PHE A 152 1.45 1.30 -9.85
CA PHE A 152 2.62 2.13 -9.60
C PHE A 152 2.63 3.32 -10.57
N ALA A 153 3.30 4.40 -10.16
CA ALA A 153 3.60 5.52 -11.05
C ALA A 153 5.08 5.50 -11.43
N VAL A 154 5.37 5.72 -12.70
CA VAL A 154 6.73 5.80 -13.25
C VAL A 154 7.14 7.25 -13.57
N ALA A 155 6.21 8.20 -13.37
CA ALA A 155 6.44 9.64 -13.50
C ALA A 155 5.86 10.39 -12.30
N GLU A 156 6.49 11.51 -11.92
CA GLU A 156 6.13 12.27 -10.71
C GLU A 156 4.72 12.87 -10.77
N ASP A 157 4.36 13.46 -11.91
CA ASP A 157 3.04 14.06 -12.11
C ASP A 157 1.91 13.00 -12.05
N ALA A 158 2.14 11.82 -12.64
CA ALA A 158 1.22 10.71 -12.59
C ALA A 158 1.07 10.18 -11.14
N TRP A 159 2.19 10.13 -10.38
CA TRP A 159 2.14 9.78 -8.97
C TRP A 159 1.29 10.75 -8.16
N GLN A 160 1.47 12.05 -8.36
CA GLN A 160 0.71 13.10 -7.65
C GLN A 160 -0.79 12.99 -7.95
N ARG A 161 -1.17 12.85 -9.24
CA ARG A 161 -2.57 12.66 -9.65
C ARG A 161 -3.18 11.40 -9.05
N ALA A 162 -2.49 10.27 -9.18
CA ALA A 162 -2.97 9.00 -8.63
C ALA A 162 -3.11 9.05 -7.10
N ARG A 163 -2.12 9.60 -6.38
CA ARG A 163 -2.19 9.76 -4.92
C ARG A 163 -3.33 10.68 -4.47
N ALA A 164 -3.60 11.75 -5.22
CA ALA A 164 -4.77 12.61 -4.98
C ALA A 164 -6.07 11.81 -5.16
N ALA A 165 -6.21 11.07 -6.25
CA ALA A 165 -7.40 10.24 -6.53
C ALA A 165 -7.65 9.18 -5.43
N PHE A 166 -6.59 8.51 -4.95
CA PHE A 166 -6.71 7.57 -3.83
C PHE A 166 -7.14 8.25 -2.52
N ARG A 167 -6.59 9.43 -2.21
CA ARG A 167 -6.93 10.22 -1.02
C ARG A 167 -8.37 10.71 -1.05
N GLU A 168 -8.86 11.09 -2.23
CA GLU A 168 -10.19 11.62 -2.48
C GLU A 168 -11.23 10.53 -2.77
N HIS A 169 -10.84 9.26 -2.65
CA HIS A 169 -11.69 8.09 -2.88
C HIS A 169 -12.30 8.01 -4.29
N ARG A 170 -11.65 8.61 -5.30
CA ARG A 170 -12.09 8.58 -6.70
C ARG A 170 -11.70 7.30 -7.45
N VAL A 171 -10.85 6.46 -6.84
CA VAL A 171 -10.42 5.17 -7.42
C VAL A 171 -11.38 4.08 -7.03
N ARG A 172 -12.05 3.47 -8.00
CA ARG A 172 -12.88 2.29 -7.81
C ARG A 172 -12.00 1.05 -7.74
N LYS A 173 -12.16 0.24 -6.72
CA LYS A 173 -11.37 -0.97 -6.46
C LYS A 173 -12.30 -2.11 -6.18
N ARG A 174 -12.24 -3.18 -6.99
CA ARG A 174 -12.98 -4.40 -6.77
C ARG A 174 -12.05 -5.54 -6.43
N TYR A 175 -12.49 -6.32 -5.47
CA TYR A 175 -11.80 -7.51 -4.99
C TYR A 175 -12.74 -8.69 -5.05
N VAL A 176 -12.20 -9.89 -5.19
CA VAL A 176 -12.91 -11.14 -5.00
C VAL A 176 -12.28 -11.89 -3.85
N ALA A 177 -13.10 -12.31 -2.90
CA ALA A 177 -12.69 -13.10 -1.75
C ALA A 177 -13.48 -14.42 -1.71
N ARG A 178 -12.82 -15.51 -1.35
CA ARG A 178 -13.54 -16.73 -0.90
C ARG A 178 -13.58 -16.70 0.62
N VAL A 179 -14.76 -16.85 1.17
CA VAL A 179 -15.02 -16.75 2.61
C VAL A 179 -15.63 -18.03 3.16
N HIS A 180 -15.51 -18.26 4.46
CA HIS A 180 -16.23 -19.30 5.16
C HIS A 180 -17.73 -18.97 5.25
N GLY A 181 -18.57 -19.99 5.16
CA GLY A 181 -20.01 -19.91 5.35
C GLY A 181 -20.80 -19.45 4.13
N ALA A 182 -22.12 -19.48 4.28
CA ALA A 182 -23.09 -19.13 3.25
C ALA A 182 -23.37 -17.62 3.24
N PHE A 183 -22.52 -16.84 2.59
CA PHE A 183 -22.74 -15.41 2.36
C PHE A 183 -23.77 -15.21 1.24
N THR A 184 -24.85 -14.50 1.51
CA THR A 184 -25.95 -14.27 0.55
C THR A 184 -26.27 -12.80 0.38
N GLY A 185 -26.76 -12.45 -0.81
CA GLY A 185 -27.27 -11.11 -1.12
C GLY A 185 -26.16 -10.07 -1.22
N GLU A 186 -26.53 -8.83 -0.88
CA GLU A 186 -25.67 -7.65 -0.90
C GLU A 186 -25.71 -6.96 0.46
N ARG A 187 -24.60 -6.39 0.90
CA ARG A 187 -24.47 -5.63 2.16
C ARG A 187 -23.55 -4.45 1.99
N GLU A 188 -23.90 -3.33 2.57
CA GLU A 188 -22.96 -2.23 2.82
C GLU A 188 -22.42 -2.35 4.26
N SER A 189 -21.15 -2.08 4.42
CA SER A 189 -20.48 -2.11 5.72
C SER A 189 -19.73 -0.79 5.92
N GLU A 190 -20.05 -0.13 7.02
CA GLU A 190 -19.36 1.05 7.50
C GLU A 190 -18.84 0.78 8.91
N LEU A 191 -17.54 0.60 9.05
CA LEU A 191 -16.85 0.24 10.28
C LEU A 191 -15.73 1.22 10.59
N ARG A 192 -15.33 1.27 11.86
CA ARG A 192 -14.10 1.95 12.26
C ARG A 192 -13.03 0.93 12.59
N LEU A 193 -11.87 1.05 11.94
CA LEU A 193 -10.76 0.12 12.10
C LEU A 193 -9.55 0.81 12.73
N GLU A 194 -9.01 0.19 13.76
CA GLU A 194 -7.77 0.60 14.43
C GLU A 194 -6.69 -0.46 14.24
N ASN A 195 -5.47 -0.03 13.91
CA ASN A 195 -4.33 -0.92 13.81
C ASN A 195 -3.78 -1.26 15.20
N ARG A 196 -3.82 -2.55 15.57
CA ARG A 196 -3.23 -3.06 16.82
C ARG A 196 -2.23 -4.19 16.51
N GLY A 197 -0.96 -3.84 16.54
CA GLY A 197 0.11 -4.78 16.18
C GLY A 197 -0.04 -5.31 14.74
N LYS A 198 -0.17 -6.62 14.60
CA LYS A 198 -0.30 -7.30 13.30
C LYS A 198 -1.72 -7.22 12.71
N ARG A 199 -2.76 -6.89 13.48
CA ARG A 199 -4.17 -6.89 13.07
C ARG A 199 -4.75 -5.48 12.98
N ALA A 200 -5.78 -5.30 12.15
CA ALA A 200 -6.76 -4.24 12.31
C ALA A 200 -7.96 -4.81 13.10
N ARG A 201 -8.51 -4.02 14.02
CA ARG A 201 -9.68 -4.39 14.83
C ARG A 201 -10.78 -3.38 14.62
N VAL A 202 -12.01 -3.86 14.64
CA VAL A 202 -13.20 -3.00 14.68
C VAL A 202 -13.28 -2.35 16.06
N VAL A 203 -13.54 -1.05 16.07
CA VAL A 203 -13.70 -0.23 17.28
C VAL A 203 -14.93 0.66 17.15
N GLU A 204 -15.59 0.95 18.25
CA GLU A 204 -16.78 1.82 18.28
C GLU A 204 -16.41 3.29 18.12
N ARG A 205 -15.31 3.71 18.69
CA ARG A 205 -14.83 5.11 18.69
C ARG A 205 -13.39 5.18 18.27
N GLY A 206 -13.00 6.28 17.63
CA GLY A 206 -11.65 6.44 17.08
C GLY A 206 -11.47 5.62 15.80
N GLY A 207 -10.23 5.19 15.55
CA GLY A 207 -9.90 4.44 14.33
C GLY A 207 -10.13 5.21 13.03
N ARG A 208 -10.00 4.51 11.90
CA ARG A 208 -10.24 5.05 10.55
C ARG A 208 -11.51 4.47 9.98
N LEU A 209 -12.29 5.30 9.29
CA LEU A 209 -13.51 4.88 8.60
C LEU A 209 -13.16 3.89 7.47
N ALA A 210 -13.88 2.78 7.43
CA ALA A 210 -13.73 1.67 6.49
C ALA A 210 -15.08 1.36 5.87
N ILE A 211 -15.28 1.78 4.61
CA ILE A 211 -16.53 1.61 3.87
C ILE A 211 -16.30 0.59 2.76
N SER A 212 -17.15 -0.44 2.73
CA SER A 212 -17.11 -1.51 1.74
C SER A 212 -18.54 -1.91 1.32
N LYS A 213 -18.73 -2.19 0.04
CA LYS A 213 -19.91 -2.84 -0.49
C LYS A 213 -19.56 -4.29 -0.80
N LEU A 214 -20.35 -5.23 -0.33
CA LEU A 214 -20.12 -6.67 -0.38
C LEU A 214 -21.28 -7.30 -1.15
N ARG A 215 -20.98 -8.15 -2.13
CA ARG A 215 -22.00 -8.83 -2.94
C ARG A 215 -21.62 -10.29 -3.14
N ALA A 216 -22.57 -11.21 -2.87
CA ALA A 216 -22.38 -12.60 -3.21
C ALA A 216 -22.23 -12.76 -4.73
N LEU A 217 -21.18 -13.46 -5.17
CA LEU A 217 -21.02 -13.93 -6.55
C LEU A 217 -21.49 -15.38 -6.70
N ALA A 218 -21.18 -16.19 -5.70
CA ALA A 218 -21.66 -17.56 -5.60
C ALA A 218 -21.73 -17.96 -4.12
N THR A 219 -22.75 -18.71 -3.75
CA THR A 219 -22.99 -19.14 -2.37
C THR A 219 -23.05 -20.65 -2.28
N GLY A 220 -22.35 -21.21 -1.31
CA GLY A 220 -22.43 -22.61 -0.91
C GLY A 220 -22.53 -22.75 0.60
N PRO A 221 -22.81 -23.95 1.11
CA PRO A 221 -23.00 -24.16 2.54
C PRO A 221 -21.77 -23.92 3.39
N GLU A 222 -20.58 -24.24 2.87
CA GLU A 222 -19.32 -24.14 3.60
C GLU A 222 -18.50 -22.90 3.21
N THR A 223 -18.58 -22.50 1.94
CA THR A 223 -17.85 -21.34 1.42
C THR A 223 -18.68 -20.54 0.44
N SER A 224 -18.33 -19.27 0.28
CA SER A 224 -18.93 -18.37 -0.71
C SER A 224 -17.87 -17.54 -1.41
N LEU A 225 -18.16 -17.12 -2.66
CA LEU A 225 -17.40 -16.08 -3.36
C LEU A 225 -18.10 -14.75 -3.19
N VAL A 226 -17.33 -13.76 -2.72
CA VAL A 226 -17.84 -12.42 -2.42
C VAL A 226 -17.02 -11.39 -3.20
N GLU A 227 -17.72 -10.56 -3.97
CA GLU A 227 -17.15 -9.33 -4.52
C GLU A 227 -17.15 -8.25 -3.42
N VAL A 228 -16.05 -7.52 -3.32
CA VAL A 228 -15.92 -6.42 -2.38
C VAL A 228 -15.49 -5.18 -3.14
N GLU A 229 -16.34 -4.16 -3.18
CA GLU A 229 -15.99 -2.82 -3.64
C GLU A 229 -15.55 -1.97 -2.45
N MET A 230 -14.31 -1.48 -2.49
CA MET A 230 -13.74 -0.64 -1.43
C MET A 230 -13.85 0.84 -1.77
N ARG A 231 -14.54 1.63 -0.95
CA ARG A 231 -14.54 3.10 -1.04
C ARG A 231 -13.33 3.71 -0.32
N THR A 232 -12.94 3.16 0.81
CA THR A 232 -11.78 3.60 1.60
C THR A 232 -10.58 2.67 1.42
N GLY A 233 -9.46 2.94 2.08
CA GLY A 233 -8.23 2.14 2.00
C GLY A 233 -7.54 2.02 3.35
N VAL A 234 -8.14 1.28 4.29
CA VAL A 234 -7.56 1.00 5.60
C VAL A 234 -6.79 -0.32 5.54
N ARG A 235 -5.70 -0.44 6.30
CA ARG A 235 -4.94 -1.69 6.39
C ARG A 235 -5.84 -2.85 6.78
N HIS A 236 -5.74 -3.97 6.07
CA HIS A 236 -6.52 -5.20 6.27
C HIS A 236 -8.05 -5.00 6.22
N GLN A 237 -8.55 -3.93 5.60
CA GLN A 237 -9.97 -3.57 5.64
C GLN A 237 -10.89 -4.73 5.30
N ILE A 238 -10.72 -5.37 4.13
CA ILE A 238 -11.58 -6.46 3.67
C ILE A 238 -11.54 -7.62 4.66
N ARG A 239 -10.36 -8.04 5.07
CA ARG A 239 -10.13 -9.17 5.97
C ARG A 239 -10.78 -8.96 7.34
N ALA A 240 -10.60 -7.76 7.93
CA ALA A 240 -11.21 -7.39 9.20
C ALA A 240 -12.74 -7.26 9.10
N THR A 241 -13.25 -6.66 8.01
CA THR A 241 -14.67 -6.49 7.77
C THR A 241 -15.37 -7.83 7.61
N LEU A 242 -14.88 -8.71 6.74
CA LEU A 242 -15.47 -10.02 6.51
C LEU A 242 -15.45 -10.89 7.76
N ALA A 243 -14.35 -10.89 8.51
CA ALA A 243 -14.26 -11.62 9.78
C ALA A 243 -15.22 -11.06 10.84
N HIS A 244 -15.38 -9.74 10.93
CA HIS A 244 -16.36 -9.11 11.85
C HIS A 244 -17.80 -9.49 11.53
N LEU A 245 -18.11 -9.64 10.24
CA LEU A 245 -19.42 -10.07 9.79
C LEU A 245 -19.67 -11.58 9.93
N GLY A 246 -18.70 -12.35 10.43
CA GLY A 246 -18.80 -13.81 10.61
C GLY A 246 -18.38 -14.63 9.39
N PHE A 247 -17.82 -14.02 8.35
CA PHE A 247 -17.39 -14.64 7.10
C PHE A 247 -15.88 -14.45 6.86
N PRO A 248 -14.98 -14.99 7.70
CA PRO A 248 -13.55 -14.79 7.51
C PRO A 248 -13.08 -15.32 6.16
N VAL A 249 -12.09 -14.63 5.57
CA VAL A 249 -11.48 -15.03 4.30
C VAL A 249 -10.84 -16.40 4.45
N LEU A 250 -11.11 -17.31 3.54
CA LEU A 250 -10.56 -18.67 3.56
C LEU A 250 -9.02 -18.65 3.53
N GLY A 251 -8.37 -19.38 4.45
CA GLY A 251 -6.92 -19.39 4.64
C GLY A 251 -6.37 -18.23 5.46
N ASP A 252 -7.20 -17.31 5.96
CA ASP A 252 -6.76 -16.18 6.78
C ASP A 252 -6.71 -16.53 8.27
N ALA A 253 -5.69 -17.27 8.69
CA ALA A 253 -5.49 -17.64 10.08
C ALA A 253 -5.39 -16.41 11.02
N LEU A 254 -4.96 -15.24 10.50
CA LEU A 254 -4.90 -14.02 11.29
C LEU A 254 -6.28 -13.52 11.69
N TYR A 255 -7.32 -13.78 10.88
CA TYR A 255 -8.68 -13.30 11.08
C TYR A 255 -9.71 -14.42 11.31
N GLY A 256 -9.27 -15.62 11.69
CA GLY A 256 -10.14 -16.68 12.20
C GLY A 256 -10.51 -17.77 11.21
N SER A 257 -9.86 -17.83 10.05
CA SER A 257 -10.01 -19.01 9.18
C SER A 257 -9.42 -20.24 9.85
N THR A 258 -10.17 -21.33 9.81
CA THR A 258 -9.74 -22.67 10.28
C THR A 258 -9.07 -23.47 9.16
N ALA A 259 -9.19 -23.04 7.91
CA ALA A 259 -8.57 -23.73 6.78
C ALA A 259 -7.05 -23.50 6.75
N SER A 260 -6.30 -24.61 6.74
CA SER A 260 -4.84 -24.58 6.61
C SER A 260 -4.45 -24.50 5.13
N LEU A 261 -4.26 -23.30 4.64
CA LEU A 261 -3.88 -23.01 3.26
C LEU A 261 -2.58 -22.24 3.22
N SER A 262 -1.85 -22.32 2.12
CA SER A 262 -0.59 -21.61 1.91
C SER A 262 -0.76 -20.08 1.85
N ARG A 263 -1.99 -19.60 1.56
CA ARG A 263 -2.35 -18.20 1.54
C ARG A 263 -3.83 -18.01 1.85
N PHE A 264 -4.27 -16.80 2.16
CA PHE A 264 -5.69 -16.46 2.17
C PHE A 264 -6.18 -16.09 0.75
N TRP A 265 -7.43 -16.42 0.45
CA TRP A 265 -7.99 -16.30 -0.88
C TRP A 265 -8.69 -14.95 -1.06
N LEU A 266 -7.87 -13.92 -1.31
CA LEU A 266 -8.27 -12.56 -1.62
C LEU A 266 -7.48 -12.05 -2.83
N HIS A 267 -8.17 -11.47 -3.79
CA HIS A 267 -7.64 -11.00 -5.05
C HIS A 267 -8.18 -9.61 -5.41
N ALA A 268 -7.29 -8.67 -5.74
CA ALA A 268 -7.63 -7.37 -6.29
C ALA A 268 -7.94 -7.53 -7.77
N GLU A 269 -9.22 -7.70 -8.12
CA GLU A 269 -9.66 -8.03 -9.47
C GLU A 269 -9.50 -6.85 -10.42
N SER A 270 -9.95 -5.65 -10.03
CA SER A 270 -9.86 -4.48 -10.89
C SER A 270 -9.64 -3.17 -10.13
N LEU A 271 -9.07 -2.23 -10.86
CA LEU A 271 -8.88 -0.85 -10.45
C LEU A 271 -9.27 0.06 -11.61
N GLU A 272 -10.14 1.03 -11.35
CA GLU A 272 -10.64 1.99 -12.33
C GLU A 272 -10.52 3.41 -11.75
N TRP A 273 -9.99 4.33 -12.56
CA TRP A 273 -9.82 5.72 -12.19
C TRP A 273 -9.68 6.59 -13.44
N GLU A 274 -10.61 7.52 -13.64
CA GLU A 274 -10.68 8.35 -14.85
C GLU A 274 -10.60 7.47 -16.11
N ASP A 275 -9.63 7.73 -17.01
CA ASP A 275 -9.39 6.97 -18.22
C ASP A 275 -8.48 5.74 -18.01
N PHE A 276 -8.03 5.49 -16.78
CA PHE A 276 -7.19 4.34 -16.46
C PHE A 276 -8.01 3.19 -15.91
N ALA A 277 -7.89 2.04 -16.54
CA ALA A 277 -8.49 0.79 -16.06
C ALA A 277 -7.47 -0.35 -16.13
N ALA A 278 -7.45 -1.18 -15.08
CA ALA A 278 -6.64 -2.38 -15.02
C ALA A 278 -7.45 -3.53 -14.43
N ARG A 279 -7.25 -4.73 -14.98
CA ARG A 279 -7.90 -5.96 -14.50
C ARG A 279 -6.90 -7.10 -14.49
N ALA A 280 -6.87 -7.85 -13.38
CA ALA A 280 -6.12 -9.09 -13.26
C ALA A 280 -7.04 -10.31 -13.37
N PRO A 281 -6.62 -11.39 -14.04
CA PRO A 281 -7.44 -12.58 -14.18
C PRO A 281 -7.63 -13.26 -12.82
N LEU A 282 -8.86 -13.72 -12.53
CA LEU A 282 -9.12 -14.46 -11.30
C LEU A 282 -8.28 -15.75 -11.25
N PRO A 283 -7.52 -15.98 -10.18
CA PRO A 283 -6.81 -17.22 -9.97
C PRO A 283 -7.79 -18.41 -9.83
N ALA A 284 -7.35 -19.60 -10.15
CA ALA A 284 -8.20 -20.80 -10.24
C ALA A 284 -8.97 -21.07 -8.97
N GLU A 285 -8.37 -20.84 -7.81
CA GLU A 285 -8.98 -21.06 -6.49
C GLU A 285 -10.10 -20.06 -6.15
N LEU A 286 -10.23 -18.97 -6.90
CA LEU A 286 -11.31 -17.97 -6.78
C LEU A 286 -12.36 -18.10 -7.89
N ARG A 287 -12.29 -19.13 -8.71
CA ARG A 287 -13.34 -19.44 -9.68
C ARG A 287 -14.33 -20.43 -9.08
N PRO A 288 -15.64 -20.29 -9.34
CA PRO A 288 -16.61 -21.31 -8.96
C PRO A 288 -16.25 -22.67 -9.60
N ARG A 289 -16.32 -23.75 -8.83
CA ARG A 289 -16.11 -25.10 -9.33
C ARG A 289 -17.44 -25.87 -9.31
N PRO A 290 -17.71 -26.72 -10.29
CA PRO A 290 -18.96 -27.48 -10.37
C PRO A 290 -19.21 -28.40 -9.16
N ASP A 291 -18.15 -28.92 -8.57
CA ASP A 291 -18.15 -29.87 -7.44
C ASP A 291 -18.35 -29.22 -6.06
N GLU A 292 -18.33 -27.89 -5.97
CA GLU A 292 -18.40 -27.18 -4.70
C GLU A 292 -19.84 -26.84 -4.23
N GLY A 293 -20.86 -27.23 -5.00
CA GLY A 293 -22.25 -26.90 -4.69
C GLY A 293 -22.55 -25.40 -4.61
N LEU A 294 -21.69 -24.58 -5.26
CA LEU A 294 -21.86 -23.13 -5.32
C LEU A 294 -22.96 -22.79 -6.32
N THR A 295 -24.01 -22.15 -5.87
CA THR A 295 -25.03 -21.55 -6.74
C THR A 295 -24.64 -20.12 -7.07
N ALA A 296 -24.65 -19.77 -8.38
CA ALA A 296 -24.47 -18.39 -8.79
C ALA A 296 -25.52 -17.50 -8.14
N ALA A 297 -25.11 -16.36 -7.61
CA ALA A 297 -26.06 -15.39 -7.07
C ALA A 297 -26.86 -14.82 -8.25
N THR A 298 -28.16 -15.03 -8.24
CA THR A 298 -29.08 -14.43 -9.22
C THR A 298 -29.00 -12.91 -9.07
N ALA A 299 -28.57 -12.21 -10.10
CA ALA A 299 -28.69 -10.75 -10.15
C ALA A 299 -30.20 -10.42 -10.08
N ARG A 300 -30.64 -9.80 -9.01
CA ARG A 300 -31.95 -9.13 -8.92
C ARG A 300 -31.78 -7.65 -9.22
#